data_a8c509f341d598457eaecb4c60ca8f78
#
_entry.id   a8c509f341d598457eaecb4c60ca8f78
#
_cell.length_a   1.000
_cell.length_b   1.000
_cell.length_c   1.000
_cell.angle_alpha   90.00
_cell.angle_beta   90.00
_cell.angle_gamma   90.00
#
_symmetry.space_group_name_H-M   'P 1'
#
loop_
_entity.id
_entity.type
_entity.pdbx_description
1 polymer ?
#
loop_
_entity_poly.entity_id
_entity_poly.type
_entity_poly.pdbx_seq_one_letter_code
_entity_poly.pdbx_strand_id
1 'polypeptide(L)'
;MPTPYLHHELFEPNKVIEVQEHSNSLGKYLVIDNFYQRPDDIEYMLETSWSQMWKYKPGSRNTIDYHDCRLTIPYNMTRHVREFESQKLIWNMVQQKLNYTIKQAVQNYDFNLFKWINIPEHNIQSYPHQDDAGKQTMIASVIYLNKDKDCNGGTAFYEEDNLNEFVGHMEDDNIQVDISQHYTLIDVVKASFNKCVIYPGWWVHGAYIDDHSFYSGNRWRKNQVYFFELAGF
;
A
#
# COMPACT_ATOMS: atom_id res chain seq x y z
N MET A 1 -17.85 -17.61 20.22
CA MET A 1 -18.20 -16.33 19.62
C MET A 1 -18.47 -16.58 18.16
N PRO A 2 -19.55 -16.07 17.55
CA PRO A 2 -19.74 -16.23 16.12
C PRO A 2 -18.58 -15.57 15.41
N THR A 3 -17.97 -16.28 14.48
CA THR A 3 -16.95 -15.74 13.58
C THR A 3 -17.60 -14.58 12.84
N PRO A 4 -17.07 -13.34 12.91
CA PRO A 4 -17.63 -12.26 12.13
C PRO A 4 -17.45 -12.64 10.66
N TYR A 5 -18.56 -12.83 9.97
CA TYR A 5 -18.54 -13.00 8.52
C TYR A 5 -18.01 -11.68 7.93
N LEU A 6 -16.89 -11.76 7.23
CA LEU A 6 -16.46 -10.68 6.36
C LEU A 6 -17.47 -10.60 5.21
N HIS A 7 -18.41 -9.69 5.38
CA HIS A 7 -19.36 -9.39 4.32
C HIS A 7 -18.63 -8.68 3.18
N HIS A 8 -18.90 -9.07 1.94
CA HIS A 8 -18.43 -8.35 0.73
C HIS A 8 -18.68 -6.86 0.82
N GLU A 9 -19.77 -6.49 1.45
CA GLU A 9 -20.23 -5.13 1.70
C GLU A 9 -19.21 -4.23 2.43
N LEU A 10 -18.24 -4.83 3.18
CA LEU A 10 -17.17 -4.05 3.81
C LEU A 10 -16.27 -3.38 2.78
N PHE A 11 -16.07 -4.03 1.63
CA PHE A 11 -15.15 -3.58 0.59
C PHE A 11 -15.88 -2.98 -0.62
N GLU A 12 -17.13 -2.57 -0.43
CA GLU A 12 -17.84 -1.82 -1.46
C GLU A 12 -17.28 -0.41 -1.59
N PRO A 13 -17.00 0.04 -2.82
CA PRO A 13 -16.60 1.41 -3.05
C PRO A 13 -17.74 2.37 -2.77
N ASN A 14 -17.42 3.61 -2.50
CA ASN A 14 -18.44 4.65 -2.36
C ASN A 14 -19.22 4.81 -3.68
N LYS A 15 -20.50 5.13 -3.57
CA LYS A 15 -21.39 5.31 -4.73
C LYS A 15 -21.08 6.57 -5.54
N VAL A 16 -20.54 7.57 -4.87
CA VAL A 16 -20.12 8.83 -5.50
C VAL A 16 -18.62 8.97 -5.25
N ILE A 17 -17.85 8.81 -6.32
CA ILE A 17 -16.39 8.87 -6.28
C ILE A 17 -15.92 9.99 -7.19
N GLU A 18 -15.08 10.85 -6.66
CA GLU A 18 -14.31 11.81 -7.41
C GLU A 18 -12.90 11.26 -7.64
N VAL A 19 -12.55 11.07 -8.90
CA VAL A 19 -11.23 10.61 -9.32
C VAL A 19 -10.41 11.79 -9.76
N GLN A 20 -9.34 12.06 -9.05
CA GLN A 20 -8.36 13.10 -9.37
C GLN A 20 -7.24 12.49 -10.19
N GLU A 21 -6.99 13.03 -11.39
CA GLU A 21 -5.85 12.66 -12.22
C GLU A 21 -4.69 13.58 -11.89
N HIS A 22 -3.57 13.00 -11.49
CA HIS A 22 -2.32 13.70 -11.21
C HIS A 22 -1.24 13.27 -12.20
N SER A 23 -0.23 14.12 -12.38
CA SER A 23 0.93 13.80 -13.19
C SER A 23 2.19 14.43 -12.61
N ASN A 24 3.30 13.71 -12.71
CA ASN A 24 4.65 14.18 -12.38
C ASN A 24 5.63 13.75 -13.48
N SER A 25 6.93 13.86 -13.26
CA SER A 25 7.95 13.46 -14.25
C SER A 25 7.90 11.98 -14.62
N LEU A 26 7.39 11.11 -13.74
CA LEU A 26 7.26 9.67 -13.97
C LEU A 26 6.03 9.30 -14.81
N GLY A 27 5.02 10.15 -14.86
CA GLY A 27 3.78 9.92 -15.59
C GLY A 27 2.51 10.24 -14.82
N LYS A 28 1.43 9.52 -15.12
CA LYS A 28 0.10 9.74 -14.51
C LYS A 28 -0.17 8.74 -13.39
N TYR A 29 -0.83 9.23 -12.35
CA TYR A 29 -1.41 8.43 -11.28
C TYR A 29 -2.78 8.97 -10.86
N LEU A 30 -3.56 8.20 -10.10
CA LEU A 30 -4.91 8.57 -9.68
C LEU A 30 -5.00 8.63 -8.17
N VAL A 31 -5.78 9.59 -7.69
CA VAL A 31 -6.13 9.72 -6.27
C VAL A 31 -7.65 9.73 -6.16
N ILE A 32 -8.18 8.97 -5.21
CA ILE A 32 -9.60 8.87 -4.92
C ILE A 32 -9.80 9.10 -3.43
N ASP A 33 -10.45 10.18 -3.07
CA ASP A 33 -10.87 10.41 -1.69
C ASP A 33 -12.19 9.68 -1.42
N ASN A 34 -12.42 9.30 -0.15
CA ASN A 34 -13.63 8.57 0.27
C ASN A 34 -13.89 7.28 -0.54
N PHE A 35 -12.84 6.47 -0.71
CA PHE A 35 -12.87 5.30 -1.58
C PHE A 35 -13.91 4.25 -1.16
N TYR A 36 -13.92 3.82 0.11
CA TYR A 36 -14.89 2.85 0.64
C TYR A 36 -16.13 3.52 1.20
N GLN A 37 -17.25 2.82 1.11
CA GLN A 37 -18.52 3.22 1.68
C GLN A 37 -18.54 3.09 3.20
N ARG A 38 -17.82 2.09 3.74
CA ARG A 38 -17.79 1.73 5.16
C ARG A 38 -16.36 1.59 5.71
N PRO A 39 -15.51 2.63 5.60
CA PRO A 39 -14.10 2.53 5.98
C PRO A 39 -13.90 2.34 7.49
N ASP A 40 -14.83 2.86 8.31
CA ASP A 40 -14.81 2.70 9.77
C ASP A 40 -14.93 1.24 10.19
N ASP A 41 -15.74 0.45 9.47
CA ASP A 41 -15.92 -0.97 9.77
C ASP A 41 -14.67 -1.78 9.40
N ILE A 42 -13.97 -1.39 8.32
CA ILE A 42 -12.70 -2.01 7.95
C ILE A 42 -11.63 -1.70 9.01
N GLU A 43 -11.53 -0.45 9.42
CA GLU A 43 -10.59 -0.03 10.44
C GLU A 43 -10.87 -0.72 11.78
N TYR A 44 -12.13 -0.77 12.21
CA TYR A 44 -12.56 -1.49 13.41
C TYR A 44 -12.24 -2.99 13.33
N MET A 45 -12.44 -3.60 12.17
CA MET A 45 -12.07 -4.99 11.92
C MET A 45 -10.56 -5.21 12.12
N LEU A 46 -9.73 -4.34 11.58
CA LEU A 46 -8.27 -4.42 11.74
C LEU A 46 -7.86 -4.27 13.20
N GLU A 47 -8.50 -3.37 13.95
CA GLU A 47 -8.22 -3.14 15.37
C GLU A 47 -8.61 -4.32 16.27
N THR A 48 -9.75 -4.94 15.99
CA THR A 48 -10.37 -5.90 16.93
C THR A 48 -10.15 -7.35 16.59
N SER A 49 -9.96 -7.68 15.30
CA SER A 49 -10.02 -9.06 14.83
C SER A 49 -8.74 -9.55 14.19
N TRP A 50 -7.78 -8.68 13.95
CA TRP A 50 -6.60 -9.03 13.16
C TRP A 50 -5.78 -10.18 13.75
N SER A 51 -5.63 -10.26 15.07
CA SER A 51 -4.86 -11.31 15.75
C SER A 51 -5.55 -12.69 15.71
N GLN A 52 -6.86 -12.72 15.46
CA GLN A 52 -7.66 -13.95 15.49
C GLN A 52 -8.08 -14.42 14.10
N MET A 53 -8.26 -13.50 13.16
CA MET A 53 -8.83 -13.77 11.84
C MET A 53 -7.80 -13.83 10.72
N TRP A 54 -6.67 -13.15 10.89
CA TRP A 54 -5.67 -12.99 9.84
C TRP A 54 -4.53 -13.98 10.03
N LYS A 55 -4.20 -14.70 8.97
CA LYS A 55 -3.00 -15.51 8.96
C LYS A 55 -1.79 -14.62 8.69
N TYR A 56 -0.82 -14.73 9.55
CA TYR A 56 0.50 -14.14 9.32
C TYR A 56 1.12 -14.77 8.08
N LYS A 57 1.45 -13.95 7.09
CA LYS A 57 2.03 -14.45 5.84
C LYS A 57 3.54 -14.61 6.01
N PRO A 58 4.13 -15.75 5.59
CA PRO A 58 5.57 -15.86 5.47
C PRO A 58 6.12 -14.72 4.61
N GLY A 59 7.18 -14.04 5.06
CA GLY A 59 7.75 -12.85 4.43
C GLY A 59 7.40 -11.54 5.10
N SER A 60 6.49 -11.55 6.09
CA SER A 60 6.41 -10.42 7.02
C SER A 60 7.70 -10.33 7.82
N ARG A 61 8.26 -9.13 7.92
CA ARG A 61 9.53 -8.89 8.59
C ARG A 61 9.29 -8.40 10.00
N ASN A 62 9.75 -9.17 10.98
CA ASN A 62 9.82 -8.72 12.36
C ASN A 62 11.29 -8.64 12.74
N THR A 63 11.79 -7.45 12.81
CA THR A 63 13.14 -7.15 13.27
C THR A 63 13.10 -6.61 14.69
N ILE A 64 14.28 -6.34 15.24
CA ILE A 64 14.39 -5.62 16.52
C ILE A 64 13.96 -4.16 16.40
N ASP A 65 13.94 -3.61 15.18
CA ASP A 65 13.68 -2.20 14.92
C ASP A 65 12.26 -1.92 14.47
N TYR A 66 11.62 -2.85 13.76
CA TYR A 66 10.25 -2.67 13.26
C TYR A 66 9.48 -3.97 13.08
N HIS A 67 8.15 -3.85 13.06
CA HIS A 67 7.23 -4.90 12.61
C HIS A 67 6.57 -4.48 11.30
N ASP A 68 6.73 -5.31 10.26
CA ASP A 68 6.02 -5.22 8.98
C ASP A 68 5.16 -6.48 8.84
N CYS A 69 3.88 -6.35 9.17
CA CYS A 69 2.92 -7.46 9.15
C CYS A 69 2.08 -7.39 7.89
N ARG A 70 2.19 -8.43 7.06
CA ARG A 70 1.39 -8.58 5.85
C ARG A 70 0.29 -9.59 6.11
N LEU A 71 -0.95 -9.14 6.03
CA LEU A 71 -2.12 -9.92 6.36
C LEU A 71 -2.90 -10.29 5.11
N THR A 72 -3.36 -11.53 5.06
CA THR A 72 -4.21 -12.03 3.98
C THR A 72 -5.54 -12.48 4.55
N ILE A 73 -6.65 -12.11 3.93
CA ILE A 73 -7.97 -12.62 4.27
C ILE A 73 -7.99 -14.13 4.04
N PRO A 74 -8.38 -14.96 5.03
CA PRO A 74 -8.41 -16.40 4.87
C PRO A 74 -9.25 -16.84 3.66
N TYR A 75 -8.76 -17.78 2.87
CA TYR A 75 -9.38 -18.23 1.61
C TYR A 75 -10.82 -18.72 1.77
N ASN A 76 -11.15 -19.35 2.89
CA ASN A 76 -12.52 -19.79 3.19
C ASN A 76 -13.52 -18.64 3.38
N MET A 77 -13.01 -17.45 3.70
CA MET A 77 -13.78 -16.20 3.76
C MET A 77 -13.77 -15.46 2.42
N THR A 78 -12.82 -15.79 1.54
CA THR A 78 -12.59 -15.11 0.25
C THR A 78 -13.18 -15.87 -0.95
N ARG A 79 -13.85 -17.02 -0.76
CA ARG A 79 -14.31 -17.87 -1.86
C ARG A 79 -15.22 -17.14 -2.88
N HIS A 80 -15.77 -15.99 -2.50
CA HIS A 80 -16.54 -15.10 -3.35
C HIS A 80 -15.84 -13.75 -3.63
N VAL A 81 -14.65 -13.55 -3.09
CA VAL A 81 -13.94 -12.26 -3.02
C VAL A 81 -12.98 -12.04 -4.20
N ARG A 82 -12.90 -12.99 -5.13
CA ARG A 82 -12.06 -12.79 -6.34
C ARG A 82 -12.47 -11.58 -7.18
N GLU A 83 -13.56 -10.92 -6.82
CA GLU A 83 -14.08 -9.79 -7.55
C GLU A 83 -14.73 -8.77 -6.60
N PHE A 84 -13.97 -8.23 -5.63
CA PHE A 84 -14.47 -7.08 -4.89
C PHE A 84 -14.88 -5.97 -5.84
N GLU A 85 -16.00 -5.34 -5.60
CA GLU A 85 -16.45 -4.19 -6.38
C GLU A 85 -15.40 -3.06 -6.35
N SER A 86 -14.64 -2.93 -5.26
CA SER A 86 -13.48 -2.03 -5.17
C SER A 86 -12.36 -2.38 -6.15
N GLN A 87 -12.05 -3.67 -6.35
CA GLN A 87 -11.07 -4.10 -7.36
C GLN A 87 -11.56 -3.83 -8.78
N LYS A 88 -12.84 -4.09 -9.05
CA LYS A 88 -13.47 -3.78 -10.36
C LYS A 88 -13.44 -2.29 -10.65
N LEU A 89 -13.68 -1.47 -9.62
CA LEU A 89 -13.59 -0.03 -9.77
C LEU A 89 -12.17 0.40 -10.15
N ILE A 90 -11.14 -0.05 -9.41
CA ILE A 90 -9.75 0.26 -9.73
C ILE A 90 -9.41 -0.22 -11.15
N TRP A 91 -9.80 -1.44 -11.50
CA TRP A 91 -9.62 -2.00 -12.83
C TRP A 91 -10.16 -1.06 -13.93
N ASN A 92 -11.42 -0.64 -13.78
CA ASN A 92 -12.05 0.27 -14.73
C ASN A 92 -11.35 1.63 -14.80
N MET A 93 -10.91 2.18 -13.64
CA MET A 93 -10.18 3.45 -13.61
C MET A 93 -8.82 3.33 -14.31
N VAL A 94 -8.09 2.25 -14.09
CA VAL A 94 -6.81 1.99 -14.77
C VAL A 94 -6.99 1.94 -16.28
N GLN A 95 -8.01 1.24 -16.77
CA GLN A 95 -8.28 1.15 -18.20
C GLN A 95 -8.71 2.49 -18.81
N GLN A 96 -9.60 3.21 -18.14
CA GLN A 96 -10.21 4.43 -18.67
C GLN A 96 -9.32 5.67 -18.54
N LYS A 97 -8.51 5.75 -17.48
CA LYS A 97 -7.77 6.95 -17.12
C LYS A 97 -6.26 6.83 -17.35
N LEU A 98 -5.70 5.64 -17.10
CA LEU A 98 -4.29 5.39 -17.29
C LEU A 98 -3.96 4.67 -18.62
N ASN A 99 -4.98 4.22 -19.36
CA ASN A 99 -4.83 3.51 -20.64
C ASN A 99 -4.05 2.18 -20.55
N TYR A 100 -4.06 1.51 -19.42
CA TYR A 100 -3.46 0.17 -19.29
C TYR A 100 -4.54 -0.91 -19.36
N THR A 101 -4.24 -2.00 -20.05
CA THR A 101 -5.10 -3.19 -20.07
C THR A 101 -4.68 -4.15 -18.97
N ILE A 102 -5.57 -4.40 -18.02
CA ILE A 102 -5.31 -5.35 -16.94
C ILE A 102 -5.64 -6.77 -17.41
N LYS A 103 -4.77 -7.70 -17.08
CA LYS A 103 -4.92 -9.14 -17.32
C LYS A 103 -5.62 -9.83 -16.16
N GLN A 104 -5.15 -9.56 -14.94
CA GLN A 104 -5.69 -10.16 -13.71
C GLN A 104 -5.30 -9.37 -12.47
N ALA A 105 -6.08 -9.53 -11.39
CA ALA A 105 -5.66 -9.09 -10.07
C ALA A 105 -4.65 -10.10 -9.48
N VAL A 106 -3.59 -9.59 -8.86
CA VAL A 106 -2.55 -10.39 -8.21
C VAL A 106 -2.71 -10.22 -6.70
N GLN A 107 -3.08 -11.27 -5.99
CA GLN A 107 -3.21 -11.21 -4.54
C GLN A 107 -2.01 -11.89 -3.87
N ASN A 108 -1.11 -11.07 -3.33
CA ASN A 108 -0.06 -11.54 -2.44
C ASN A 108 -0.47 -11.40 -0.97
N TYR A 109 -1.05 -10.27 -0.61
CA TYR A 109 -1.65 -9.97 0.69
C TYR A 109 -2.69 -8.86 0.51
N ASP A 110 -3.59 -8.70 1.49
CA ASP A 110 -4.66 -7.71 1.40
C ASP A 110 -4.33 -6.45 2.20
N PHE A 111 -3.64 -6.60 3.33
CA PHE A 111 -3.30 -5.51 4.23
C PHE A 111 -1.83 -5.53 4.61
N ASN A 112 -1.31 -4.32 4.79
CA ASN A 112 0.01 -4.07 5.35
C ASN A 112 -0.15 -3.25 6.63
N LEU A 113 0.43 -3.74 7.73
CA LEU A 113 0.49 -3.08 9.02
C LEU A 113 1.94 -2.92 9.44
N PHE A 114 2.36 -1.69 9.63
CA PHE A 114 3.74 -1.35 9.97
C PHE A 114 3.83 -0.54 11.26
N LYS A 115 4.85 -0.81 12.07
CA LYS A 115 5.24 0.07 13.18
C LYS A 115 6.72 -0.06 13.53
N TRP A 116 7.30 0.99 14.05
CA TRP A 116 8.61 0.97 14.67
C TRP A 116 8.56 0.39 16.08
N ILE A 117 9.58 -0.42 16.40
CA ILE A 117 9.91 -0.87 17.76
C ILE A 117 10.99 0.06 18.32
N ASN A 118 12.09 0.21 17.58
CA ASN A 118 13.12 1.19 17.84
C ASN A 118 13.03 2.29 16.78
N ILE A 119 12.77 3.51 17.23
CA ILE A 119 12.62 4.66 16.34
C ILE A 119 14.01 5.00 15.81
N PRO A 120 14.21 5.08 14.49
CA PRO A 120 15.50 5.43 13.92
C PRO A 120 15.90 6.86 14.31
N GLU A 121 17.19 7.07 14.61
CA GLU A 121 17.74 8.37 14.98
C GLU A 121 17.70 9.37 13.80
N HIS A 122 17.73 8.86 12.58
CA HIS A 122 17.68 9.65 11.35
C HIS A 122 16.36 9.42 10.62
N ASN A 123 15.94 10.40 9.85
CA ASN A 123 14.70 10.35 9.08
C ASN A 123 14.86 9.40 7.88
N ILE A 124 14.86 8.11 8.13
CA ILE A 124 14.97 7.07 7.11
C ILE A 124 13.59 6.90 6.49
N GLN A 125 13.45 7.35 5.25
CA GLN A 125 12.26 7.05 4.49
C GLN A 125 12.17 5.54 4.29
N SER A 126 10.97 4.97 4.40
CA SER A 126 10.83 3.56 4.17
C SER A 126 11.19 3.25 2.72
N TYR A 127 12.05 2.33 2.59
CA TYR A 127 12.76 1.82 1.45
C TYR A 127 12.08 2.02 0.08
N PRO A 128 12.64 2.87 -0.80
CA PRO A 128 12.17 2.98 -2.17
C PRO A 128 12.35 1.64 -2.92
N HIS A 129 11.30 1.20 -3.62
CA HIS A 129 11.30 -0.06 -4.35
C HIS A 129 10.36 0.00 -5.55
N GLN A 130 10.47 -1.02 -6.39
CA GLN A 130 9.54 -1.30 -7.49
C GLN A 130 8.83 -2.61 -7.20
N ASP A 131 7.50 -2.67 -7.40
CA ASP A 131 6.73 -3.87 -7.09
C ASP A 131 6.99 -5.03 -8.06
N ASP A 132 7.46 -4.74 -9.26
CA ASP A 132 7.66 -5.72 -10.34
C ASP A 132 9.12 -5.81 -10.85
N ALA A 133 10.07 -5.28 -10.08
CA ALA A 133 11.48 -5.22 -10.45
C ALA A 133 11.73 -4.55 -11.82
N GLY A 134 10.96 -3.50 -12.13
CA GLY A 134 11.12 -2.71 -13.36
C GLY A 134 10.56 -3.33 -14.64
N LYS A 135 9.82 -4.44 -14.55
CA LYS A 135 9.26 -5.13 -15.74
C LYS A 135 8.09 -4.40 -16.40
N GLN A 136 7.60 -3.33 -15.79
CA GLN A 136 6.44 -2.56 -16.28
C GLN A 136 5.16 -3.38 -16.47
N THR A 137 4.96 -4.38 -15.63
CA THR A 137 3.88 -5.37 -15.76
C THR A 137 2.81 -5.24 -14.69
N MET A 138 2.94 -4.30 -13.76
CA MET A 138 2.07 -4.23 -12.59
C MET A 138 1.55 -2.82 -12.32
N ILE A 139 0.28 -2.73 -11.95
CA ILE A 139 -0.31 -1.55 -11.32
C ILE A 139 -0.49 -1.85 -9.85
N ALA A 140 -0.10 -0.90 -9.00
CA ALA A 140 -0.31 -0.93 -7.57
C ALA A 140 -1.42 0.05 -7.15
N SER A 141 -2.10 -0.27 -6.07
CA SER A 141 -2.96 0.67 -5.37
C SER A 141 -2.81 0.54 -3.87
N VAL A 142 -2.87 1.66 -3.17
CA VAL A 142 -2.77 1.74 -1.71
C VAL A 142 -3.97 2.50 -1.19
N ILE A 143 -4.71 1.90 -0.24
CA ILE A 143 -5.82 2.55 0.46
C ILE A 143 -5.42 2.75 1.91
N TYR A 144 -5.41 4.00 2.38
CA TYR A 144 -5.03 4.34 3.76
C TYR A 144 -6.21 4.14 4.71
N LEU A 145 -5.96 3.43 5.81
CA LEU A 145 -6.98 2.99 6.77
C LEU A 145 -6.74 3.49 8.20
N ASN A 146 -5.80 4.40 8.39
CA ASN A 146 -5.67 5.13 9.63
C ASN A 146 -6.66 6.30 9.65
N LYS A 147 -7.31 6.57 10.79
CA LYS A 147 -8.08 7.81 10.96
C LYS A 147 -7.18 9.03 10.75
N ASP A 148 -7.72 10.15 10.29
CA ASP A 148 -6.91 11.33 9.94
C ASP A 148 -5.99 11.80 11.07
N LYS A 149 -6.46 11.77 12.31
CA LYS A 149 -5.64 12.06 13.51
C LYS A 149 -4.48 11.06 13.73
N ASP A 150 -4.58 9.87 13.11
CA ASP A 150 -3.63 8.77 13.19
C ASP A 150 -2.93 8.54 11.83
N CYS A 151 -3.05 9.49 10.89
CA CYS A 151 -2.30 9.52 9.64
C CYS A 151 -1.05 10.37 9.77
N ASN A 152 0.08 9.82 9.27
CA ASN A 152 1.33 10.54 9.12
C ASN A 152 2.01 10.08 7.83
N GLY A 153 2.50 11.03 7.02
CA GLY A 153 3.17 10.71 5.76
C GLY A 153 2.24 10.34 4.61
N GLY A 154 2.54 9.26 3.89
CA GLY A 154 1.78 8.85 2.70
C GLY A 154 2.51 7.85 1.81
N THR A 155 2.45 8.06 0.49
CA THR A 155 3.24 7.36 -0.53
C THR A 155 4.12 8.38 -1.26
N ALA A 156 5.42 8.13 -1.30
CA ALA A 156 6.36 8.92 -2.05
C ALA A 156 6.74 8.24 -3.36
N PHE A 157 6.99 9.05 -4.38
CA PHE A 157 7.54 8.64 -5.67
C PHE A 157 8.93 9.25 -5.84
N TYR A 158 9.84 8.47 -6.38
CA TYR A 158 11.24 8.83 -6.51
C TYR A 158 11.75 8.62 -7.92
N GLU A 159 12.76 9.39 -8.28
CA GLU A 159 13.62 9.14 -9.42
C GLU A 159 14.97 8.61 -8.91
N GLU A 160 15.50 7.60 -9.56
CA GLU A 160 16.79 7.01 -9.18
C GLU A 160 17.93 7.79 -9.88
N ASP A 161 18.80 8.40 -9.08
CA ASP A 161 19.84 9.31 -9.59
C ASP A 161 21.03 8.58 -10.24
N ASN A 162 21.26 7.29 -9.92
CA ASN A 162 22.36 6.48 -10.47
C ASN A 162 22.00 5.01 -10.61
N LEU A 163 21.56 4.62 -11.81
CA LEU A 163 21.24 3.23 -12.16
C LEU A 163 22.41 2.23 -12.07
N ASN A 164 23.65 2.71 -11.93
CA ASN A 164 24.85 1.85 -12.07
C ASN A 164 25.50 1.43 -10.74
N GLU A 165 25.10 1.95 -9.60
CA GLU A 165 25.77 1.67 -8.33
C GLU A 165 24.95 0.91 -7.29
N PHE A 166 23.63 0.81 -7.46
CA PHE A 166 22.78 0.19 -6.46
C PHE A 166 22.01 -1.02 -6.97
N VAL A 167 22.72 -2.11 -7.23
CA VAL A 167 22.13 -3.47 -7.23
C VAL A 167 22.39 -4.10 -5.85
N GLY A 168 22.05 -3.39 -4.80
CA GLY A 168 22.04 -3.92 -3.46
C GLY A 168 20.72 -4.63 -3.23
N HIS A 169 20.70 -5.94 -3.39
CA HIS A 169 19.70 -6.75 -2.71
C HIS A 169 19.87 -6.50 -1.22
N MET A 170 18.94 -5.76 -0.61
CA MET A 170 18.94 -5.61 0.85
C MET A 170 18.44 -6.91 1.48
N GLU A 171 19.30 -7.92 1.50
CA GLU A 171 19.17 -9.07 2.37
C GLU A 171 19.78 -8.83 3.76
N ASP A 172 20.54 -7.75 3.92
CA ASP A 172 21.10 -7.37 5.21
C ASP A 172 20.20 -6.37 5.94
N ASP A 173 19.47 -6.86 6.93
CA ASP A 173 18.52 -6.12 7.78
C ASP A 173 19.15 -4.99 8.63
N ASN A 174 20.45 -4.69 8.45
CA ASN A 174 21.20 -3.77 9.30
C ASN A 174 21.79 -2.55 8.58
N ILE A 175 21.49 -2.33 7.30
CA ILE A 175 22.03 -1.17 6.57
C ILE A 175 21.02 -0.03 6.63
N GLN A 176 21.26 0.95 7.48
CA GLN A 176 20.63 2.26 7.42
C GLN A 176 21.24 3.02 6.23
N VAL A 177 20.60 2.96 5.07
CA VAL A 177 21.04 3.69 3.89
C VAL A 177 20.41 5.07 3.90
N ASP A 178 21.22 6.10 3.75
CA ASP A 178 20.73 7.43 3.45
C ASP A 178 20.25 7.44 1.99
N ILE A 179 18.93 7.26 1.82
CA ILE A 179 18.30 7.17 0.50
C ILE A 179 18.41 8.48 -0.30
N SER A 180 18.66 9.62 0.36
CA SER A 180 18.79 10.92 -0.31
C SER A 180 19.99 11.00 -1.26
N GLN A 181 20.96 10.10 -1.10
CA GLN A 181 22.15 10.04 -1.97
C GLN A 181 21.89 9.30 -3.29
N HIS A 182 20.79 8.54 -3.38
CA HIS A 182 20.49 7.65 -4.50
C HIS A 182 19.15 7.92 -5.17
N TYR A 183 18.27 8.64 -4.49
CA TYR A 183 16.90 8.86 -4.95
C TYR A 183 16.49 10.32 -4.76
N THR A 184 16.04 10.93 -5.84
CA THR A 184 15.40 12.26 -5.79
C THR A 184 13.91 12.10 -5.55
N LEU A 185 13.37 12.72 -4.50
CA LEU A 185 11.95 12.76 -4.21
C LEU A 185 11.23 13.61 -5.27
N ILE A 186 10.30 13.00 -5.99
CA ILE A 186 9.53 13.64 -7.06
C ILE A 186 8.20 14.15 -6.55
N ASP A 187 7.48 13.32 -5.79
CA ASP A 187 6.14 13.67 -5.35
C ASP A 187 5.74 12.88 -4.10
N VAL A 188 4.81 13.42 -3.31
CA VAL A 188 4.25 12.77 -2.12
C VAL A 188 2.75 12.89 -2.11
N VAL A 189 2.06 11.76 -2.19
CA VAL A 189 0.63 11.71 -1.93
C VAL A 189 0.41 11.51 -0.44
N LYS A 190 -0.03 12.56 0.24
CA LYS A 190 -0.29 12.53 1.69
C LYS A 190 -1.43 11.57 2.02
N ALA A 191 -1.19 10.74 3.05
CA ALA A 191 -2.20 9.85 3.58
C ALA A 191 -3.34 10.63 4.24
N SER A 192 -4.56 10.20 3.98
CA SER A 192 -5.74 10.54 4.77
C SER A 192 -6.67 9.33 4.83
N PHE A 193 -7.53 9.29 5.83
CA PHE A 193 -8.43 8.16 6.01
C PHE A 193 -9.28 7.90 4.77
N ASN A 194 -9.32 6.64 4.34
CA ASN A 194 -10.13 6.20 3.20
C ASN A 194 -9.73 6.81 1.83
N LYS A 195 -8.49 7.23 1.69
CA LYS A 195 -7.94 7.68 0.41
C LYS A 195 -7.27 6.50 -0.30
N CYS A 196 -7.54 6.35 -1.60
CA CYS A 196 -6.91 5.40 -2.50
C CYS A 196 -5.96 6.11 -3.46
N VAL A 197 -4.76 5.57 -3.64
CA VAL A 197 -3.78 6.01 -4.64
C VAL A 197 -3.53 4.84 -5.59
N ILE A 198 -3.55 5.10 -6.91
CA ILE A 198 -3.36 4.09 -7.95
C ILE A 198 -2.23 4.56 -8.87
N TYR A 199 -1.19 3.75 -9.04
CA TYR A 199 0.02 4.12 -9.77
C TYR A 199 0.69 2.91 -10.42
N PRO A 200 1.57 3.12 -11.42
CA PRO A 200 2.39 2.06 -12.00
C PRO A 200 3.37 1.48 -10.97
N GLY A 201 3.33 0.17 -10.75
CA GLY A 201 4.15 -0.52 -9.75
C GLY A 201 5.65 -0.56 -10.09
N TRP A 202 6.02 -0.22 -11.33
CA TRP A 202 7.43 -0.08 -11.73
C TRP A 202 8.02 1.29 -11.42
N TRP A 203 7.24 2.26 -10.95
CA TRP A 203 7.81 3.49 -10.41
C TRP A 203 8.54 3.18 -9.11
N VAL A 204 9.67 3.82 -8.90
CA VAL A 204 10.32 3.74 -7.60
C VAL A 204 9.46 4.50 -6.60
N HIS A 205 8.97 3.79 -5.60
CA HIS A 205 8.08 4.34 -4.61
C HIS A 205 8.32 3.74 -3.23
N GLY A 206 7.76 4.37 -2.20
CA GLY A 206 7.86 3.86 -0.85
C GLY A 206 6.85 4.52 0.10
N ALA A 207 6.73 3.98 1.29
CA ALA A 207 5.97 4.65 2.33
C ALA A 207 6.73 5.90 2.77
N TYR A 208 6.09 7.04 2.69
CA TYR A 208 6.60 8.28 3.24
C TYR A 208 6.09 8.44 4.67
N ILE A 209 6.97 8.73 5.62
CA ILE A 209 6.63 8.93 7.03
C ILE A 209 7.28 10.24 7.46
N ASP A 210 6.47 11.25 7.79
CA ASP A 210 6.97 12.58 8.19
C ASP A 210 7.65 12.52 9.57
N ASP A 211 7.08 11.76 10.48
CA ASP A 211 7.57 11.56 11.84
C ASP A 211 7.58 10.06 12.19
N HIS A 212 8.78 9.49 12.24
CA HIS A 212 8.95 8.06 12.53
C HIS A 212 8.45 7.66 13.92
N SER A 213 8.47 8.59 14.89
CA SER A 213 7.94 8.30 16.23
C SER A 213 6.42 8.10 16.23
N PHE A 214 5.74 8.61 15.20
CA PHE A 214 4.30 8.55 15.10
C PHE A 214 3.76 7.11 15.03
N TYR A 215 4.39 6.27 14.21
CA TYR A 215 4.02 4.85 14.11
C TYR A 215 4.86 3.98 15.03
N SER A 216 4.72 4.17 16.34
CA SER A 216 5.40 3.42 17.39
C SER A 216 4.45 3.02 18.51
N GLY A 217 4.90 2.19 19.44
CA GLY A 217 4.10 1.71 20.55
C GLY A 217 2.85 0.96 20.08
N ASN A 218 1.67 1.53 20.34
CA ASN A 218 0.39 0.94 19.93
C ASN A 218 -0.16 1.48 18.61
N ARG A 219 0.55 2.40 17.95
CA ARG A 219 0.11 2.97 16.68
C ARG A 219 0.67 2.20 15.51
N TRP A 220 -0.21 1.64 14.70
CA TRP A 220 0.13 0.97 13.47
C TRP A 220 -0.19 1.86 12.27
N ARG A 221 0.70 1.92 11.29
CA ARG A 221 0.36 2.35 9.94
C ARG A 221 -0.42 1.22 9.29
N LYS A 222 -1.62 1.52 8.79
CA LYS A 222 -2.55 0.54 8.24
C LYS A 222 -2.90 0.94 6.82
N ASN A 223 -2.70 0.04 5.89
CA ASN A 223 -3.17 0.22 4.52
C ASN A 223 -3.60 -1.11 3.92
N GLN A 224 -4.53 -1.03 2.98
CA GLN A 224 -4.87 -2.11 2.09
C GLN A 224 -4.15 -1.91 0.77
N VAL A 225 -3.77 -3.00 0.10
CA VAL A 225 -3.10 -2.95 -1.19
C VAL A 225 -3.78 -3.87 -2.18
N TYR A 226 -3.84 -3.43 -3.44
CA TYR A 226 -4.21 -4.27 -4.56
C TYR A 226 -3.15 -4.16 -5.65
N PHE A 227 -2.85 -5.29 -6.26
CA PHE A 227 -1.93 -5.39 -7.38
C PHE A 227 -2.65 -5.97 -8.60
N PHE A 228 -2.34 -5.44 -9.77
CA PHE A 228 -2.93 -5.86 -11.04
C PHE A 228 -1.83 -6.10 -12.06
N GLU A 229 -1.81 -7.31 -12.63
CA GLU A 229 -0.92 -7.65 -13.75
C GLU A 229 -1.50 -7.08 -15.04
N LEU A 230 -0.65 -6.48 -15.87
CA LEU A 230 -1.03 -5.91 -17.15
C LEU A 230 -0.99 -6.98 -18.26
N ALA A 231 -1.84 -6.80 -19.28
CA ALA A 231 -1.83 -7.60 -20.48
C ALA A 231 -0.90 -6.97 -21.53
N GLY A 232 -0.08 -7.80 -22.21
CA GLY A 232 0.57 -7.38 -23.44
C GLY A 232 1.96 -6.75 -23.32
N PHE A 233 2.73 -7.18 -22.32
CA PHE A 233 4.18 -6.95 -22.28
C PHE A 233 4.95 -8.25 -22.41
#